data_e6f867cf7720fd40b33694167a9ba26f
#
_entry.id   e6f867cf7720fd40b33694167a9ba26f
#
_cell.length_a   1.000
_cell.length_b   1.000
_cell.length_c   1.000
_cell.angle_alpha   90.00
_cell.angle_beta   90.00
_cell.angle_gamma   90.00
#
_symmetry.space_group_name_H-M   'P 1'
#
loop_
_entity.id
_entity.type
_entity.pdbx_description
1 polymer ?
#
loop_
_entity_poly.entity_id
_entity_poly.type
_entity_poly.pdbx_seq_one_letter_code
_entity_poly.pdbx_strand_id
1 'polypeptide(L)'
;MVVNGVFDRFPKLKIIIGHMGEKIPIDLWRINHWLEDVHRPRGTNKAKLGIRDYFARNIWVTTSGDFDNNVMKYVISEIGADRMMFSIDYPYETFELACGWFDKVRAEDIGITEEQLESISRGKAIEVCKIKGLN
;
A
#
# COMPACT_ATOMS: atom_id res chain seq x y z
N MET A 1 -6.52 -14.11 3.23
CA MET A 1 -5.36 -14.53 2.42
C MET A 1 -4.14 -14.78 3.31
N VAL A 2 -3.70 -13.82 4.10
CA VAL A 2 -2.52 -13.94 4.99
C VAL A 2 -2.62 -15.16 5.90
N VAL A 3 -3.64 -15.22 6.75
CA VAL A 3 -3.86 -16.30 7.75
C VAL A 3 -3.79 -17.72 7.16
N ASN A 4 -4.24 -17.87 5.91
CA ASN A 4 -4.24 -19.17 5.23
C ASN A 4 -2.93 -19.45 4.46
N GLY A 5 -1.87 -18.65 4.64
CA GLY A 5 -0.57 -18.85 4.01
C GLY A 5 -0.59 -18.77 2.48
N VAL A 6 -1.46 -17.92 1.91
CA VAL A 6 -1.57 -17.79 0.44
C VAL A 6 -0.27 -17.25 -0.15
N PHE A 7 0.31 -16.21 0.46
CA PHE A 7 1.57 -15.63 0.00
C PHE A 7 2.77 -16.56 0.15
N ASP A 8 2.73 -17.47 1.14
CA ASP A 8 3.78 -18.50 1.29
C ASP A 8 3.75 -19.54 0.18
N ARG A 9 2.54 -19.87 -0.30
CA ARG A 9 2.36 -20.79 -1.43
C ARG A 9 2.60 -20.11 -2.77
N PHE A 10 2.29 -18.83 -2.87
CA PHE A 10 2.42 -18.01 -4.08
C PHE A 10 3.26 -16.76 -3.82
N PRO A 11 4.58 -16.88 -3.60
CA PRO A 11 5.43 -15.76 -3.18
C PRO A 11 5.57 -14.65 -4.22
N LYS A 12 5.24 -14.93 -5.49
CA LYS A 12 5.25 -13.94 -6.58
C LYS A 12 3.91 -13.22 -6.77
N LEU A 13 2.87 -13.61 -6.00
CA LEU A 13 1.58 -12.95 -6.06
C LEU A 13 1.71 -11.51 -5.55
N LYS A 14 1.22 -10.58 -6.33
CA LYS A 14 1.12 -9.16 -5.99
C LYS A 14 -0.34 -8.78 -5.77
N ILE A 15 -0.61 -8.00 -4.74
CA ILE A 15 -1.93 -7.46 -4.43
C ILE A 15 -1.83 -5.96 -4.35
N ILE A 16 -2.77 -5.26 -4.96
CA ILE A 16 -2.92 -3.81 -4.88
C ILE A 16 -4.23 -3.53 -4.17
N ILE A 17 -4.20 -2.73 -3.12
CA ILE A 17 -5.36 -2.34 -2.32
C ILE A 17 -5.58 -0.84 -2.52
N GLY A 18 -6.80 -0.44 -2.88
CA GLY A 18 -7.20 0.96 -3.03
C GLY A 18 -7.30 1.72 -1.71
N HIS A 19 -7.78 2.97 -1.78
CA HIS A 19 -8.22 3.80 -0.65
C HIS A 19 -7.20 3.81 0.51
N MET A 20 -5.93 4.13 0.20
CA MET A 20 -4.82 4.11 1.17
C MET A 20 -4.71 2.78 1.95
N GLY A 21 -5.15 1.67 1.33
CA GLY A 21 -5.08 0.33 1.93
C GLY A 21 -6.26 -0.04 2.82
N GLU A 22 -7.43 0.60 2.63
CA GLU A 22 -8.69 0.26 3.33
C GLU A 22 -8.51 0.26 4.86
N LYS A 23 -7.82 1.25 5.40
CA LYS A 23 -7.48 1.41 6.83
C LYS A 23 -6.59 0.30 7.41
N ILE A 24 -6.22 -0.73 6.63
CA ILE A 24 -5.34 -1.81 7.12
C ILE A 24 -4.01 -1.26 7.66
N PRO A 25 -3.33 -0.29 7.02
CA PRO A 25 -2.11 0.28 7.56
C PRO A 25 -2.27 0.91 8.94
N ILE A 26 -3.44 1.50 9.24
CA ILE A 26 -3.74 2.10 10.55
C ILE A 26 -3.79 1.03 11.64
N ASP A 27 -4.32 -0.14 11.32
CA ASP A 27 -4.51 -1.25 12.26
C ASP A 27 -3.39 -2.30 12.22
N LEU A 28 -2.29 -2.07 11.49
CA LEU A 28 -1.23 -3.08 11.29
C LEU A 28 -0.70 -3.66 12.59
N TRP A 29 -0.47 -2.83 13.63
CA TRP A 29 -0.04 -3.33 14.93
C TRP A 29 -1.07 -4.29 15.52
N ARG A 30 -2.34 -3.91 15.55
CA ARG A 30 -3.43 -4.73 16.09
C ARG A 30 -3.61 -6.03 15.32
N ILE A 31 -3.56 -5.95 14.00
CA ILE A 31 -3.66 -7.13 13.13
C ILE A 31 -2.50 -8.08 13.40
N ASN A 32 -1.26 -7.56 13.48
CA ASN A 32 -0.08 -8.37 13.77
C ASN A 32 -0.18 -9.04 15.13
N HIS A 33 -0.56 -8.30 16.17
CA HIS A 33 -0.77 -8.83 17.52
C HIS A 33 -1.77 -10.00 17.52
N TRP A 34 -2.94 -9.84 16.89
CA TRP A 34 -3.91 -10.92 16.81
C TRP A 34 -3.40 -12.13 16.03
N LEU A 35 -2.70 -11.92 14.94
CA LEU A 35 -2.17 -13.02 14.11
C LEU A 35 -1.06 -13.78 14.81
N GLU A 36 -0.12 -13.08 15.47
CA GLU A 36 1.06 -13.69 16.06
C GLU A 36 0.82 -14.19 17.49
N ASP A 37 0.22 -13.35 18.33
CA ASP A 37 0.13 -13.64 19.78
C ASP A 37 -1.13 -14.42 20.15
N VAL A 38 -2.19 -14.35 19.32
CA VAL A 38 -3.47 -15.02 19.61
C VAL A 38 -3.71 -16.21 18.69
N HIS A 39 -3.62 -16.02 17.38
CA HIS A 39 -3.98 -17.07 16.41
C HIS A 39 -2.85 -18.08 16.17
N ARG A 40 -1.58 -17.64 16.18
CA ARG A 40 -0.45 -18.55 15.94
C ARG A 40 -0.32 -19.61 17.03
N PRO A 41 -0.37 -19.30 18.34
CA PRO A 41 -0.33 -20.31 19.39
C PRO A 41 -1.50 -21.31 19.35
N ARG A 42 -2.66 -20.87 18.80
CA ARG A 42 -3.84 -21.71 18.62
C ARG A 42 -3.79 -22.57 17.35
N GLY A 43 -2.74 -22.45 16.53
CA GLY A 43 -2.61 -23.16 15.27
C GLY A 43 -3.58 -22.70 14.16
N THR A 44 -4.26 -21.57 14.35
CA THR A 44 -5.21 -21.03 13.38
C THR A 44 -4.58 -20.05 12.38
N ASN A 45 -3.36 -19.57 12.66
CA ASN A 45 -2.56 -18.79 11.71
C ASN A 45 -1.54 -19.71 11.01
N LYS A 46 -1.71 -19.92 9.70
CA LYS A 46 -0.83 -20.74 8.86
C LYS A 46 0.26 -19.93 8.15
N ALA A 47 0.23 -18.61 8.27
CA ALA A 47 1.22 -17.73 7.67
C ALA A 47 2.60 -17.93 8.33
N LYS A 48 3.67 -17.93 7.55
CA LYS A 48 5.04 -18.11 8.02
C LYS A 48 5.66 -16.82 8.55
N LEU A 49 5.20 -15.69 8.04
CA LEU A 49 5.72 -14.35 8.31
C LEU A 49 4.67 -13.49 9.00
N GLY A 50 5.08 -12.37 9.57
CA GLY A 50 4.19 -11.34 10.07
C GLY A 50 3.50 -10.54 8.95
N ILE A 51 2.42 -9.84 9.28
CA ILE A 51 1.65 -9.06 8.29
C ILE A 51 2.52 -7.98 7.61
N ARG A 52 3.42 -7.34 8.34
CA ARG A 52 4.33 -6.30 7.80
C ARG A 52 5.27 -6.85 6.74
N ASP A 53 5.73 -8.10 6.89
CA ASP A 53 6.60 -8.75 5.90
C ASP A 53 5.86 -8.99 4.58
N TYR A 54 4.56 -9.31 4.63
CA TYR A 54 3.76 -9.47 3.43
C TYR A 54 3.47 -8.13 2.76
N PHE A 55 3.26 -7.06 3.52
CA PHE A 55 3.22 -5.71 2.95
C PHE A 55 4.53 -5.37 2.24
N ALA A 56 5.67 -5.64 2.87
CA ALA A 56 6.97 -5.40 2.26
C ALA A 56 7.27 -6.22 0.99
N ARG A 57 6.56 -7.33 0.74
CA ARG A 57 6.85 -8.25 -0.36
C ARG A 57 5.77 -8.32 -1.43
N ASN A 58 4.52 -8.35 -1.01
CA ASN A 58 3.40 -8.79 -1.84
C ASN A 58 2.30 -7.74 -2.01
N ILE A 59 2.24 -6.72 -1.14
CA ILE A 59 1.10 -5.81 -1.06
C ILE A 59 1.56 -4.39 -1.37
N TRP A 60 0.82 -3.73 -2.24
CA TRP A 60 0.91 -2.31 -2.53
C TRP A 60 -0.43 -1.65 -2.24
N VAL A 61 -0.41 -0.36 -2.01
CA VAL A 61 -1.62 0.44 -1.84
C VAL A 61 -1.68 1.56 -2.86
N THR A 62 -2.88 2.05 -3.14
CA THR A 62 -3.08 3.21 -4.00
C THR A 62 -3.85 4.31 -3.27
N THR A 63 -3.72 5.53 -3.76
CA THR A 63 -4.47 6.68 -3.24
C THR A 63 -5.96 6.57 -3.50
N SER A 64 -6.39 5.95 -4.60
CA SER A 64 -7.80 5.75 -5.03
C SER A 64 -8.85 6.27 -4.06
N GLY A 65 -9.57 7.34 -4.40
CA GLY A 65 -10.71 7.82 -3.60
C GLY A 65 -10.39 8.36 -2.19
N ASP A 66 -9.13 8.31 -1.75
CA ASP A 66 -8.67 8.88 -0.47
C ASP A 66 -7.53 9.88 -0.74
N PHE A 67 -7.87 11.17 -0.81
CA PHE A 67 -6.98 12.25 -1.23
C PHE A 67 -6.63 13.16 -0.04
N ASP A 68 -6.05 12.57 1.02
CA ASP A 68 -5.64 13.28 2.23
C ASP A 68 -4.14 13.09 2.52
N ASN A 69 -3.44 14.23 2.71
CA ASN A 69 -1.99 14.23 2.97
C ASN A 69 -1.62 13.58 4.31
N ASN A 70 -2.45 13.74 5.34
CA ASN A 70 -2.15 13.16 6.66
C ASN A 70 -2.32 11.66 6.64
N VAL A 71 -3.36 11.16 5.95
CA VAL A 71 -3.55 9.72 5.74
C VAL A 71 -2.39 9.16 4.92
N MET A 72 -2.02 9.80 3.81
CA MET A 72 -0.90 9.41 2.98
C MET A 72 0.41 9.34 3.77
N LYS A 73 0.72 10.39 4.54
CA LYS A 73 1.90 10.45 5.42
C LYS A 73 1.92 9.30 6.42
N TYR A 74 0.80 9.05 7.09
CA TYR A 74 0.70 7.96 8.06
C TYR A 74 0.92 6.59 7.38
N VAL A 75 0.23 6.34 6.27
CA VAL A 75 0.35 5.07 5.54
C VAL A 75 1.79 4.83 5.08
N ILE A 76 2.44 5.86 4.52
CA ILE A 76 3.85 5.78 4.12
C ILE A 76 4.76 5.47 5.32
N SER A 77 4.50 6.05 6.49
CA SER A 77 5.29 5.75 7.70
C SER A 77 5.16 4.29 8.16
N GLU A 78 4.04 3.65 7.86
CA GLU A 78 3.77 2.26 8.25
C GLU A 78 4.29 1.22 7.25
N ILE A 79 4.18 1.49 5.94
CA ILE A 79 4.48 0.49 4.90
C ILE A 79 5.60 0.90 3.94
N GLY A 80 6.05 2.16 3.99
CA GLY A 80 7.08 2.71 3.11
C GLY A 80 6.52 3.32 1.82
N ALA A 81 7.20 4.35 1.31
CA ALA A 81 6.83 5.04 0.07
C ALA A 81 6.88 4.13 -1.18
N ASP A 82 7.75 3.12 -1.17
CA ASP A 82 7.89 2.14 -2.25
C ASP A 82 6.71 1.16 -2.37
N ARG A 83 5.77 1.22 -1.45
CA ARG A 83 4.51 0.45 -1.44
C ARG A 83 3.28 1.27 -1.80
N MET A 84 3.46 2.56 -2.09
CA MET A 84 2.39 3.48 -2.48
C MET A 84 2.42 3.74 -4.00
N MET A 85 1.23 3.87 -4.59
CA MET A 85 1.04 4.31 -5.98
C MET A 85 -0.10 5.32 -6.05
N PHE A 86 0.02 6.31 -6.94
CA PHE A 86 -1.09 7.19 -7.26
C PHE A 86 -2.15 6.46 -8.10
N SER A 87 -3.41 6.66 -7.78
CA SER A 87 -4.57 6.19 -8.54
C SER A 87 -5.78 7.05 -8.23
N ILE A 88 -6.72 7.12 -9.16
CA ILE A 88 -7.84 8.09 -9.16
C ILE A 88 -9.11 7.50 -8.56
N ASP A 89 -9.37 6.23 -8.81
CA ASP A 89 -10.64 5.55 -8.52
C ASP A 89 -11.75 5.81 -9.56
N TYR A 90 -11.36 6.09 -10.81
CA TYR A 90 -12.33 6.26 -11.90
C TYR A 90 -13.17 4.97 -12.10
N PRO A 91 -14.51 5.06 -12.28
CA PRO A 91 -15.32 6.27 -12.50
C PRO A 91 -15.97 6.86 -11.25
N TYR A 92 -15.62 6.39 -10.05
CA TYR A 92 -16.22 6.86 -8.79
C TYR A 92 -15.71 8.24 -8.40
N GLU A 93 -14.43 8.52 -8.70
CA GLU A 93 -13.81 9.82 -8.52
C GLU A 93 -13.37 10.43 -9.85
N THR A 94 -13.22 11.77 -9.90
CA THR A 94 -12.84 12.48 -11.12
C THR A 94 -11.34 12.68 -11.25
N PHE A 95 -10.85 12.80 -12.49
CA PHE A 95 -9.46 13.13 -12.78
C PHE A 95 -9.08 14.49 -12.19
N GLU A 96 -9.98 15.49 -12.33
CA GLU A 96 -9.75 16.85 -11.83
C GLU A 96 -9.54 16.87 -10.32
N LEU A 97 -10.32 16.10 -9.55
CA LEU A 97 -10.18 16.03 -8.10
C LEU A 97 -8.86 15.38 -7.72
N ALA A 98 -8.61 14.18 -8.22
CA ALA A 98 -7.44 13.40 -7.85
C ALA A 98 -6.13 14.05 -8.28
N CYS A 99 -6.02 14.48 -9.55
CA CYS A 99 -4.84 15.15 -10.07
C CYS A 99 -4.66 16.53 -9.41
N GLY A 100 -5.73 17.30 -9.24
CA GLY A 100 -5.67 18.60 -8.58
C GLY A 100 -5.28 18.55 -7.11
N TRP A 101 -5.54 17.41 -6.42
CA TRP A 101 -5.00 17.14 -5.10
C TRP A 101 -3.51 16.77 -5.20
N PHE A 102 -3.15 15.80 -6.04
CA PHE A 102 -1.78 15.29 -6.12
C PHE A 102 -0.77 16.35 -6.57
N ASP A 103 -1.16 17.25 -7.47
CA ASP A 103 -0.33 18.36 -7.92
C ASP A 103 0.05 19.34 -6.79
N LYS A 104 -0.70 19.33 -5.68
CA LYS A 104 -0.43 20.16 -4.50
C LYS A 104 0.36 19.42 -3.42
N VAL A 105 0.51 18.11 -3.52
CA VAL A 105 1.32 17.34 -2.57
C VAL A 105 2.77 17.78 -2.66
N ARG A 106 3.40 18.01 -1.50
CA ARG A 106 4.83 18.28 -1.39
C ARG A 106 5.49 17.15 -0.61
N ALA A 107 6.61 16.67 -1.10
CA ALA A 107 7.33 15.55 -0.50
C ALA A 107 7.69 15.81 0.96
N GLU A 108 8.11 17.05 1.29
CA GLU A 108 8.44 17.49 2.65
C GLU A 108 7.25 17.41 3.62
N ASP A 109 6.02 17.69 3.17
CA ASP A 109 4.82 17.68 4.00
C ASP A 109 4.46 16.25 4.44
N ILE A 110 4.73 15.27 3.59
CA ILE A 110 4.45 13.87 3.85
C ILE A 110 5.67 13.05 4.27
N GLY A 111 6.84 13.70 4.40
CA GLY A 111 8.05 13.13 4.97
C GLY A 111 8.80 12.16 4.06
N ILE A 112 8.79 12.41 2.75
CA ILE A 112 9.51 11.63 1.74
C ILE A 112 10.41 12.52 0.88
N THR A 113 11.18 11.92 -0.03
CA THR A 113 11.97 12.66 -1.03
C THR A 113 11.14 12.96 -2.29
N GLU A 114 11.57 13.96 -3.08
CA GLU A 114 10.96 14.24 -4.40
C GLU A 114 11.04 13.04 -5.34
N GLU A 115 12.15 12.29 -5.31
CA GLU A 115 12.30 11.04 -6.08
C GLU A 115 11.25 9.99 -5.69
N GLN A 116 10.97 9.87 -4.39
CA GLN A 116 9.91 8.97 -3.90
C GLN A 116 8.52 9.44 -4.33
N LEU A 117 8.27 10.76 -4.29
CA LEU A 117 7.00 11.33 -4.76
C LEU A 117 6.81 11.08 -6.27
N GLU A 118 7.83 11.26 -7.08
CA GLU A 118 7.80 10.94 -8.51
C GLU A 118 7.55 9.44 -8.73
N SER A 119 8.21 8.59 -7.96
CA SER A 119 7.97 7.15 -8.01
C SER A 119 6.52 6.78 -7.72
N ILE A 120 5.91 7.40 -6.70
CA ILE A 120 4.49 7.21 -6.36
C ILE A 120 3.59 7.67 -7.51
N SER A 121 3.90 8.81 -8.14
CA SER A 121 3.07 9.39 -9.20
C SER A 121 2.88 8.46 -10.40
N ARG A 122 3.95 7.75 -10.82
CA ARG A 122 3.94 6.87 -12.00
C ARG A 122 4.92 5.71 -11.95
N GLY A 123 6.12 5.92 -11.43
CA GLY A 123 7.22 4.96 -11.54
C GLY A 123 6.88 3.61 -10.93
N LYS A 124 6.29 3.61 -9.75
CA LYS A 124 5.91 2.37 -9.05
C LYS A 124 4.82 1.59 -9.77
N ALA A 125 3.84 2.25 -10.36
CA ALA A 125 2.80 1.59 -11.17
C ALA A 125 3.41 0.90 -12.40
N ILE A 126 4.32 1.57 -13.10
CA ILE A 126 5.04 1.00 -14.26
C ILE A 126 5.78 -0.27 -13.86
N GLU A 127 6.54 -0.23 -12.75
CA GLU A 127 7.32 -1.35 -12.23
C GLU A 127 6.43 -2.53 -11.81
N VAL A 128 5.44 -2.26 -10.96
CA VAL A 128 4.59 -3.30 -10.33
C VAL A 128 3.68 -3.97 -11.35
N CYS A 129 3.08 -3.18 -12.25
CA CYS A 129 2.18 -3.66 -13.30
C CYS A 129 2.90 -4.06 -14.59
N LYS A 130 4.23 -3.89 -14.66
CA LYS A 130 5.06 -4.22 -15.84
C LYS A 130 4.57 -3.53 -17.11
N ILE A 131 4.21 -2.27 -17.03
CA ILE A 131 3.73 -1.50 -18.17
C ILE A 131 4.90 -1.24 -19.13
N LYS A 132 4.74 -1.64 -20.40
CA LYS A 132 5.79 -1.48 -21.42
C LYS A 132 5.62 -0.16 -22.17
N GLY A 133 6.74 0.44 -22.58
CA GLY A 133 6.75 1.62 -23.47
C GLY A 133 6.55 2.97 -22.76
N LEU A 134 6.65 3.02 -21.44
CA LEU A 134 6.58 4.24 -20.62
C LEU A 134 7.89 4.49 -19.85
N ASN A 135 9.03 4.33 -20.53
CA ASN A 135 10.36 4.66 -19.96
C ASN A 135 10.60 6.16 -19.96
#